data_03a850ab638b4895b8eff03bf459a4e0
#
_entry.id   03a850ab638b4895b8eff03bf459a4e0
#
_cell.length_a   1.000
_cell.length_b   1.000
_cell.length_c   1.000
_cell.angle_alpha   90.00
_cell.angle_beta   90.00
_cell.angle_gamma   90.00
#
_symmetry.space_group_name_H-M   'P 1'
#
loop_
_entity.id
_entity.type
_entity.pdbx_description
1 polymer ?
#
loop_
_entity_poly.entity_id
_entity_poly.type
_entity_poly.pdbx_seq_one_letter_code
_entity_poly.pdbx_strand_id
1 'polypeptide(L)'
;MKPRYGLFLAAVMVGGLVSCSTVPGTGRERMNFMPDAQMNRLGGEAFDKLLAERHVVPVGTDVQRVQRIGHRIVQSAQALYPDGGLPSEWEIVLIMDDMPNAFALPGGRIGVHTGMVDLAGNDDALAIVVGHEVGHVLAEHSAERMSHQVLLVGGLALGAAALKDQDERTQRQVLAVMGAGASLGVMLPYSRLHESEADELGLMIAANAGYDPRGAVGLWQRMEKQGEGRLEFLSTHPVPQTRIENFQAIMPRAMMLYRRAGGK
;
A
#
# COMPACT_ATOMS: atom_id res chain seq x y z
N MET A 1 4.37 -52.31 9.41
CA MET A 1 4.32 -50.84 9.59
C MET A 1 3.99 -50.20 8.27
N LYS A 2 2.77 -49.67 8.12
CA LYS A 2 2.35 -48.97 6.86
C LYS A 2 2.67 -47.47 6.98
N PRO A 3 3.22 -46.84 5.97
CA PRO A 3 3.64 -45.44 6.06
C PRO A 3 2.44 -44.50 6.12
N ARG A 4 2.44 -43.61 7.09
CA ARG A 4 1.44 -42.55 7.38
C ARG A 4 1.59 -41.30 6.44
N TYR A 5 2.12 -41.49 5.23
CA TYR A 5 2.36 -40.39 4.29
C TYR A 5 1.09 -39.86 3.59
N GLY A 6 -0.02 -40.59 3.67
CA GLY A 6 -1.27 -40.21 3.04
C GLY A 6 -2.02 -39.04 3.70
N LEU A 7 -1.78 -38.76 4.99
CA LEU A 7 -2.43 -37.67 5.70
C LEU A 7 -1.75 -36.31 5.47
N PHE A 8 -0.46 -36.31 5.13
CA PHE A 8 0.30 -35.07 4.89
C PHE A 8 -0.01 -34.43 3.53
N LEU A 9 -0.30 -35.25 2.49
CA LEU A 9 -0.71 -34.71 1.19
C LEU A 9 -2.14 -34.16 1.19
N ALA A 10 -3.02 -34.68 2.05
CA ALA A 10 -4.39 -34.21 2.17
C ALA A 10 -4.49 -32.83 2.88
N ALA A 11 -3.59 -32.56 3.83
CA ALA A 11 -3.57 -31.25 4.52
C ALA A 11 -3.07 -30.08 3.63
N VAL A 12 -2.20 -30.40 2.66
CA VAL A 12 -1.73 -29.39 1.68
C VAL A 12 -2.77 -29.12 0.60
N MET A 13 -3.64 -30.10 0.30
CA MET A 13 -4.69 -29.94 -0.72
C MET A 13 -5.96 -29.24 -0.22
N VAL A 14 -6.18 -29.14 1.09
CA VAL A 14 -7.33 -28.41 1.66
C VAL A 14 -7.04 -26.89 1.77
N GLY A 15 -5.73 -26.49 1.68
CA GLY A 15 -5.32 -25.07 1.61
C GLY A 15 -5.45 -24.44 0.20
N GLY A 16 -5.96 -25.17 -0.79
CA GLY A 16 -5.90 -24.81 -2.20
C GLY A 16 -7.00 -23.89 -2.73
N LEU A 17 -7.71 -23.16 -1.89
CA LEU A 17 -8.46 -21.96 -2.31
C LEU A 17 -7.65 -20.70 -1.92
N VAL A 18 -6.43 -20.60 -2.42
CA VAL A 18 -5.78 -19.29 -2.49
C VAL A 18 -6.64 -18.47 -3.43
N SER A 19 -7.41 -17.55 -2.89
CA SER A 19 -8.19 -16.63 -3.69
C SER A 19 -7.23 -15.69 -4.40
N CYS A 20 -6.84 -16.05 -5.63
CA CYS A 20 -6.22 -15.12 -6.55
C CYS A 20 -7.31 -14.16 -7.00
N SER A 21 -7.15 -12.88 -6.70
CA SER A 21 -8.00 -11.82 -7.22
C SER A 21 -7.18 -10.94 -8.15
N THR A 22 -7.86 -10.25 -9.04
CA THR A 22 -7.21 -9.35 -10.00
C THR A 22 -7.27 -7.91 -9.48
N VAL A 23 -6.15 -7.21 -9.52
CA VAL A 23 -6.10 -5.79 -9.14
C VAL A 23 -6.84 -4.97 -10.21
N PRO A 24 -7.84 -4.16 -9.81
CA PRO A 24 -8.55 -3.29 -10.73
C PRO A 24 -7.60 -2.30 -11.42
N GLY A 25 -7.76 -2.11 -12.72
CA GLY A 25 -6.99 -1.14 -13.50
C GLY A 25 -5.66 -1.66 -14.04
N THR A 26 -4.92 -2.49 -13.31
CA THR A 26 -3.64 -3.06 -13.77
C THR A 26 -3.78 -4.49 -14.28
N GLY A 27 -4.80 -5.23 -13.83
CA GLY A 27 -5.02 -6.62 -14.22
C GLY A 27 -4.03 -7.61 -13.60
N ARG A 28 -3.18 -7.16 -12.65
CA ARG A 28 -2.25 -8.03 -11.95
C ARG A 28 -3.00 -9.02 -11.05
N GLU A 29 -2.60 -10.27 -11.07
CA GLU A 29 -3.05 -11.25 -10.10
C GLU A 29 -2.36 -11.03 -8.76
N ARG A 30 -3.13 -11.05 -7.68
CA ARG A 30 -2.65 -10.93 -6.31
C ARG A 30 -3.14 -12.10 -5.46
N MET A 31 -2.34 -12.48 -4.48
CA MET A 31 -2.70 -13.47 -3.49
C MET A 31 -3.25 -12.77 -2.24
N ASN A 32 -4.55 -12.79 -2.07
CA ASN A 32 -5.21 -12.24 -0.90
C ASN A 32 -6.21 -13.25 -0.33
N PHE A 33 -5.99 -13.70 0.90
CA PHE A 33 -6.93 -14.55 1.65
C PHE A 33 -7.31 -13.92 3.00
N MET A 34 -6.92 -12.66 3.23
CA MET A 34 -7.34 -11.91 4.40
C MET A 34 -8.75 -11.37 4.18
N PRO A 35 -9.73 -11.69 5.04
CA PRO A 35 -11.07 -11.14 4.90
C PRO A 35 -11.10 -9.61 5.06
N ASP A 36 -11.83 -8.91 4.19
CA ASP A 36 -11.94 -7.45 4.20
C ASP A 36 -12.42 -6.92 5.56
N ALA A 37 -13.40 -7.57 6.17
CA ALA A 37 -13.88 -7.19 7.49
C ALA A 37 -12.77 -7.24 8.56
N GLN A 38 -11.86 -8.21 8.47
CA GLN A 38 -10.72 -8.30 9.38
C GLN A 38 -9.70 -7.21 9.09
N MET A 39 -9.38 -6.97 7.81
CA MET A 39 -8.46 -5.92 7.41
C MET A 39 -8.97 -4.54 7.82
N ASN A 40 -10.26 -4.26 7.59
CA ASN A 40 -10.89 -2.99 7.96
C ASN A 40 -10.88 -2.77 9.48
N ARG A 41 -11.13 -3.83 10.28
CA ARG A 41 -11.01 -3.76 11.74
C ARG A 41 -9.58 -3.46 12.19
N LEU A 42 -8.60 -4.19 11.66
CA LEU A 42 -7.18 -3.97 11.99
C LEU A 42 -6.71 -2.58 11.58
N GLY A 43 -7.14 -2.10 10.40
CA GLY A 43 -6.86 -0.74 9.94
C GLY A 43 -7.46 0.33 10.85
N GLY A 44 -8.70 0.14 11.31
CA GLY A 44 -9.35 1.02 12.29
C GLY A 44 -8.60 1.06 13.62
N GLU A 45 -8.34 -0.10 14.23
CA GLU A 45 -7.58 -0.20 15.49
C GLU A 45 -6.19 0.45 15.40
N ALA A 46 -5.48 0.24 14.29
CA ALA A 46 -4.18 0.86 14.05
C ALA A 46 -4.27 2.38 13.90
N PHE A 47 -5.31 2.87 13.21
CA PHE A 47 -5.55 4.29 13.02
C PHE A 47 -5.88 4.99 14.33
N ASP A 48 -6.82 4.44 15.12
CA ASP A 48 -7.22 4.99 16.41
C ASP A 48 -6.03 5.08 17.37
N LYS A 49 -5.19 4.03 17.41
CA LYS A 49 -3.96 4.03 18.20
C LYS A 49 -2.99 5.10 17.74
N LEU A 50 -2.80 5.23 16.43
CA LEU A 50 -1.92 6.25 15.86
C LEU A 50 -2.39 7.66 16.23
N LEU A 51 -3.70 7.93 16.09
CA LEU A 51 -4.28 9.24 16.41
C LEU A 51 -4.20 9.55 17.91
N ALA A 52 -4.26 8.56 18.79
CA ALA A 52 -4.08 8.74 20.22
C ALA A 52 -2.65 9.20 20.60
N GLU A 53 -1.65 8.88 19.77
CA GLU A 53 -0.23 9.22 19.97
C GLU A 53 0.22 10.44 19.17
N ARG A 54 -0.63 10.99 18.29
CA ARG A 54 -0.30 12.07 17.35
C ARG A 54 -1.22 13.28 17.55
N HIS A 55 -0.72 14.44 17.18
CA HIS A 55 -1.51 15.66 17.21
C HIS A 55 -2.28 15.84 15.88
N VAL A 56 -3.57 15.59 15.91
CA VAL A 56 -4.47 15.85 14.77
C VAL A 56 -4.81 17.33 14.73
N VAL A 57 -4.65 17.95 13.57
CA VAL A 57 -5.04 19.36 13.35
C VAL A 57 -6.56 19.42 13.16
N PRO A 58 -7.31 20.04 14.09
CA PRO A 58 -8.77 19.92 14.06
C PRO A 58 -9.45 20.80 13.01
N VAL A 59 -8.87 21.97 12.72
CA VAL A 59 -9.43 22.97 11.78
C VAL A 59 -8.31 23.80 11.15
N GLY A 60 -8.58 24.34 9.97
CA GLY A 60 -7.65 25.24 9.27
C GLY A 60 -7.76 25.11 7.77
N THR A 61 -7.08 25.99 7.04
CA THR A 61 -7.05 25.99 5.56
C THR A 61 -6.46 24.71 5.00
N ASP A 62 -5.39 24.20 5.62
CA ASP A 62 -4.74 22.96 5.17
C ASP A 62 -5.59 21.72 5.49
N VAL A 63 -6.33 21.71 6.61
CA VAL A 63 -7.31 20.64 6.89
C VAL A 63 -8.37 20.61 5.80
N GLN A 64 -8.98 21.78 5.47
CA GLN A 64 -9.99 21.88 4.42
C GLN A 64 -9.42 21.48 3.06
N ARG A 65 -8.17 21.85 2.78
CA ARG A 65 -7.44 21.51 1.55
C ARG A 65 -7.24 20.00 1.43
N VAL A 66 -6.70 19.36 2.47
CA VAL A 66 -6.46 17.91 2.52
C VAL A 66 -7.76 17.13 2.39
N GLN A 67 -8.80 17.51 3.13
CA GLN A 67 -10.11 16.86 3.06
C GLN A 67 -10.77 17.01 1.69
N ARG A 68 -10.75 18.21 1.11
CA ARG A 68 -11.29 18.45 -0.24
C ARG A 68 -10.58 17.61 -1.29
N ILE A 69 -9.25 17.57 -1.26
CA ILE A 69 -8.46 16.77 -2.20
C ILE A 69 -8.75 15.30 -1.97
N GLY A 70 -8.68 14.82 -0.74
CA GLY A 70 -8.88 13.42 -0.41
C GLY A 70 -10.25 12.91 -0.82
N HIS A 71 -11.33 13.63 -0.49
CA HIS A 71 -12.69 13.23 -0.93
C HIS A 71 -12.82 13.21 -2.45
N ARG A 72 -12.22 14.17 -3.16
CA ARG A 72 -12.27 14.20 -4.63
C ARG A 72 -11.49 13.03 -5.25
N ILE A 73 -10.35 12.64 -4.67
CA ILE A 73 -9.58 11.47 -5.08
C ILE A 73 -10.37 10.19 -4.84
N VAL A 74 -10.98 10.03 -3.67
CA VAL A 74 -11.81 8.87 -3.34
C VAL A 74 -12.99 8.74 -4.30
N GLN A 75 -13.73 9.82 -4.56
CA GLN A 75 -14.83 9.81 -5.52
C GLN A 75 -14.36 9.43 -6.92
N SER A 76 -13.21 9.92 -7.33
CA SER A 76 -12.59 9.56 -8.61
C SER A 76 -12.23 8.08 -8.69
N ALA A 77 -11.64 7.53 -7.62
CA ALA A 77 -11.29 6.12 -7.54
C ALA A 77 -12.53 5.22 -7.63
N GLN A 78 -13.58 5.54 -6.86
CA GLN A 78 -14.86 4.82 -6.91
C GLN A 78 -15.54 4.90 -8.28
N ALA A 79 -15.44 6.04 -8.97
CA ALA A 79 -16.01 6.22 -10.31
C ALA A 79 -15.22 5.45 -11.39
N LEU A 80 -13.89 5.39 -11.30
CA LEU A 80 -13.04 4.65 -12.25
C LEU A 80 -13.10 3.14 -12.02
N TYR A 81 -13.25 2.73 -10.77
CA TYR A 81 -13.15 1.32 -10.34
C TYR A 81 -14.36 0.95 -9.45
N PRO A 82 -15.59 0.95 -10.00
CA PRO A 82 -16.81 0.71 -9.20
C PRO A 82 -16.83 -0.66 -8.54
N ASP A 83 -16.20 -1.65 -9.16
CA ASP A 83 -16.07 -3.02 -8.64
C ASP A 83 -14.75 -3.23 -7.86
N GLY A 84 -14.04 -2.15 -7.52
CA GLY A 84 -12.71 -2.19 -6.91
C GLY A 84 -12.68 -2.55 -5.43
N GLY A 85 -13.83 -2.79 -4.79
CA GLY A 85 -13.90 -3.15 -3.36
C GLY A 85 -13.51 -2.01 -2.42
N LEU A 86 -13.47 -0.75 -2.91
CA LEU A 86 -13.11 0.39 -2.09
C LEU A 86 -14.12 0.62 -0.95
N PRO A 87 -13.67 1.04 0.24
CA PRO A 87 -14.55 1.41 1.34
C PRO A 87 -15.59 2.46 0.92
N SER A 88 -16.80 2.37 1.48
CA SER A 88 -17.86 3.36 1.27
C SER A 88 -17.64 4.64 2.06
N GLU A 89 -17.01 4.52 3.23
CA GLU A 89 -16.71 5.64 4.13
C GLU A 89 -15.21 5.85 4.24
N TRP A 90 -14.80 7.13 4.28
CA TRP A 90 -13.41 7.51 4.38
C TRP A 90 -13.22 8.58 5.44
N GLU A 91 -12.23 8.37 6.27
CA GLU A 91 -11.77 9.32 7.27
C GLU A 91 -10.41 9.89 6.83
N ILE A 92 -10.33 11.21 6.69
CA ILE A 92 -9.15 11.91 6.17
C ILE A 92 -8.73 12.95 7.19
N VAL A 93 -7.53 12.80 7.75
CA VAL A 93 -7.00 13.68 8.80
C VAL A 93 -5.68 14.33 8.39
N LEU A 94 -5.46 15.54 8.90
CA LEU A 94 -4.16 16.21 8.85
C LEU A 94 -3.49 16.04 10.21
N ILE A 95 -2.26 15.52 10.21
CA ILE A 95 -1.46 15.28 11.41
C ILE A 95 -0.36 16.34 11.46
N MET A 96 -0.21 17.00 12.61
CA MET A 96 0.88 17.96 12.84
C MET A 96 2.19 17.20 13.00
N ASP A 97 2.95 17.14 11.94
CA ASP A 97 4.27 16.52 11.89
C ASP A 97 5.05 17.15 10.73
N ASP A 98 6.20 17.74 11.01
CA ASP A 98 7.05 18.38 9.99
C ASP A 98 7.76 17.36 9.08
N MET A 99 7.80 16.08 9.50
CA MET A 99 8.33 15.00 8.68
C MET A 99 7.35 14.68 7.56
N PRO A 100 7.72 14.87 6.28
CA PRO A 100 6.82 14.58 5.16
C PRO A 100 6.42 13.12 5.12
N ASN A 101 5.13 12.86 5.32
CA ASN A 101 4.54 11.52 5.23
C ASN A 101 3.06 11.60 4.87
N ALA A 102 2.56 10.55 4.25
CA ALA A 102 1.15 10.25 4.07
C ALA A 102 0.98 8.73 4.11
N PHE A 103 -0.18 8.27 4.50
CA PHE A 103 -0.49 6.85 4.54
C PHE A 103 -1.98 6.61 4.39
N ALA A 104 -2.34 5.43 3.87
CA ALA A 104 -3.69 4.91 3.94
C ALA A 104 -3.72 3.53 4.60
N LEU A 105 -4.71 3.32 5.46
CA LEU A 105 -4.96 2.05 6.11
C LEU A 105 -6.25 1.41 5.58
N PRO A 106 -6.37 0.08 5.64
CA PRO A 106 -7.60 -0.61 5.28
C PRO A 106 -8.83 -0.02 6.00
N GLY A 107 -9.96 -0.03 5.32
CA GLY A 107 -11.20 0.54 5.86
C GLY A 107 -11.37 2.04 5.62
N GLY A 108 -10.58 2.63 4.67
CA GLY A 108 -10.81 4.00 4.22
C GLY A 108 -10.23 5.08 5.17
N ARG A 109 -9.04 4.87 5.70
CA ARG A 109 -8.41 5.79 6.64
C ARG A 109 -7.15 6.38 6.07
N ILE A 110 -7.12 7.72 5.92
CA ILE A 110 -5.99 8.45 5.34
C ILE A 110 -5.46 9.46 6.36
N GLY A 111 -4.16 9.40 6.61
CA GLY A 111 -3.42 10.42 7.35
C GLY A 111 -2.44 11.14 6.43
N VAL A 112 -2.39 12.47 6.53
CA VAL A 112 -1.44 13.31 5.82
C VAL A 112 -0.72 14.17 6.85
N HIS A 113 0.61 14.22 6.79
CA HIS A 113 1.41 15.09 7.66
C HIS A 113 1.48 16.53 7.10
N THR A 114 1.58 17.51 7.98
CA THR A 114 1.80 18.92 7.59
C THR A 114 3.04 19.06 6.72
N GLY A 115 4.14 18.36 7.04
CA GLY A 115 5.35 18.35 6.23
C GLY A 115 5.14 17.82 4.80
N MET A 116 4.16 16.92 4.58
CA MET A 116 3.82 16.47 3.23
C MET A 116 3.04 17.55 2.46
N VAL A 117 2.16 18.29 3.13
CA VAL A 117 1.45 19.43 2.51
C VAL A 117 2.43 20.49 2.03
N ASP A 118 3.44 20.80 2.85
CA ASP A 118 4.50 21.76 2.53
C ASP A 118 5.39 21.28 1.38
N LEU A 119 5.80 20.00 1.41
CA LEU A 119 6.62 19.39 0.36
C LEU A 119 5.89 19.33 -0.98
N ALA A 120 4.61 19.00 -0.98
CA ALA A 120 3.78 18.97 -2.18
C ALA A 120 3.65 20.38 -2.81
N GLY A 121 3.50 21.42 -2.00
CA GLY A 121 3.51 22.82 -2.42
C GLY A 121 2.28 23.28 -3.21
N ASN A 122 1.58 22.37 -3.90
CA ASN A 122 0.35 22.67 -4.65
C ASN A 122 -0.64 21.51 -4.57
N ASP A 123 -1.88 21.75 -5.04
CA ASP A 123 -2.97 20.77 -4.98
C ASP A 123 -2.75 19.57 -5.89
N ASP A 124 -2.14 19.76 -7.07
CA ASP A 124 -1.89 18.67 -8.02
C ASP A 124 -0.91 17.64 -7.42
N ALA A 125 0.19 18.11 -6.88
CA ALA A 125 1.19 17.25 -6.24
C ALA A 125 0.63 16.54 -4.99
N LEU A 126 -0.14 17.25 -4.15
CA LEU A 126 -0.78 16.64 -2.98
C LEU A 126 -1.84 15.60 -3.39
N ALA A 127 -2.59 15.86 -4.44
CA ALA A 127 -3.56 14.92 -5.00
C ALA A 127 -2.89 13.65 -5.54
N ILE A 128 -1.69 13.75 -6.10
CA ILE A 128 -0.90 12.60 -6.55
C ILE A 128 -0.44 11.76 -5.37
N VAL A 129 0.01 12.38 -4.26
CA VAL A 129 0.34 11.64 -3.01
C VAL A 129 -0.88 10.89 -2.48
N VAL A 130 -2.01 11.59 -2.32
CA VAL A 130 -3.24 10.97 -1.81
C VAL A 130 -3.77 9.91 -2.76
N GLY A 131 -3.64 10.15 -4.08
CA GLY A 131 -3.98 9.17 -5.11
C GLY A 131 -3.14 7.90 -5.01
N HIS A 132 -1.84 8.02 -4.75
CA HIS A 132 -0.93 6.89 -4.51
C HIS A 132 -1.39 6.07 -3.29
N GLU A 133 -1.75 6.72 -2.19
CA GLU A 133 -2.26 6.04 -1.00
C GLU A 133 -3.59 5.32 -1.26
N VAL A 134 -4.51 5.95 -1.99
CA VAL A 134 -5.76 5.30 -2.41
C VAL A 134 -5.49 4.15 -3.39
N GLY A 135 -4.44 4.26 -4.22
CA GLY A 135 -3.94 3.18 -5.07
C GLY A 135 -3.52 1.94 -4.29
N HIS A 136 -2.84 2.12 -3.15
CA HIS A 136 -2.50 1.02 -2.23
C HIS A 136 -3.74 0.35 -1.64
N VAL A 137 -4.78 1.12 -1.30
CA VAL A 137 -6.05 0.56 -0.79
C VAL A 137 -6.78 -0.19 -1.89
N LEU A 138 -6.90 0.38 -3.10
CA LEU A 138 -7.54 -0.23 -4.25
C LEU A 138 -6.89 -1.56 -4.66
N ALA A 139 -5.56 -1.59 -4.65
CA ALA A 139 -4.79 -2.80 -4.94
C ALA A 139 -4.72 -3.78 -3.75
N GLU A 140 -5.27 -3.43 -2.58
CA GLU A 140 -5.24 -4.21 -1.33
C GLU A 140 -3.83 -4.66 -0.93
N HIS A 141 -2.83 -3.83 -1.16
CA HIS A 141 -1.43 -4.16 -0.90
C HIS A 141 -1.16 -4.57 0.55
N SER A 142 -1.88 -3.97 1.53
CA SER A 142 -1.76 -4.35 2.94
C SER A 142 -2.28 -5.76 3.22
N ALA A 143 -3.37 -6.17 2.57
CA ALA A 143 -3.94 -7.51 2.70
C ALA A 143 -3.06 -8.56 2.01
N GLU A 144 -2.50 -8.26 0.84
CA GLU A 144 -1.54 -9.11 0.14
C GLU A 144 -0.27 -9.32 0.98
N ARG A 145 0.29 -8.26 1.55
CA ARG A 145 1.44 -8.37 2.47
C ARG A 145 1.13 -9.21 3.70
N MET A 146 -0.03 -9.00 4.33
CA MET A 146 -0.47 -9.77 5.49
C MET A 146 -0.64 -11.25 5.12
N SER A 147 -1.22 -11.53 3.95
CA SER A 147 -1.37 -12.90 3.43
C SER A 147 -0.02 -13.58 3.26
N HIS A 148 0.95 -12.92 2.65
CA HIS A 148 2.32 -13.43 2.53
C HIS A 148 2.97 -13.68 3.89
N GLN A 149 2.77 -12.76 4.85
CA GLN A 149 3.33 -12.90 6.19
C GLN A 149 2.75 -14.10 6.95
N VAL A 150 1.43 -14.28 6.88
CA VAL A 150 0.75 -15.45 7.49
C VAL A 150 1.25 -16.76 6.90
N LEU A 151 1.41 -16.84 5.58
CA LEU A 151 1.97 -18.04 4.92
C LEU A 151 3.40 -18.31 5.36
N LEU A 152 4.20 -17.27 5.45
CA LEU A 152 5.60 -17.39 5.85
C LEU A 152 5.73 -17.88 7.31
N VAL A 153 5.01 -17.25 8.25
CA VAL A 153 5.00 -17.65 9.66
C VAL A 153 4.43 -19.06 9.82
N GLY A 154 3.33 -19.38 9.12
CA GLY A 154 2.75 -20.73 9.09
C GLY A 154 3.72 -21.76 8.51
N GLY A 155 4.40 -21.45 7.40
CA GLY A 155 5.43 -22.31 6.80
C GLY A 155 6.60 -22.55 7.75
N LEU A 156 7.07 -21.50 8.45
CA LEU A 156 8.12 -21.63 9.47
C LEU A 156 7.69 -22.54 10.63
N ALA A 157 6.47 -22.38 11.12
CA ALA A 157 5.94 -23.21 12.20
C ALA A 157 5.82 -24.70 11.80
N LEU A 158 5.32 -24.96 10.57
CA LEU A 158 5.24 -26.31 10.01
C LEU A 158 6.64 -26.90 9.80
N GLY A 159 7.59 -26.12 9.28
CA GLY A 159 8.99 -26.52 9.12
C GLY A 159 9.64 -26.86 10.46
N ALA A 160 9.45 -26.04 11.49
CA ALA A 160 9.93 -26.31 12.82
C ALA A 160 9.31 -27.58 13.43
N ALA A 161 8.00 -27.78 13.25
CA ALA A 161 7.32 -28.99 13.68
C ALA A 161 7.82 -30.26 12.96
N ALA A 162 8.13 -30.16 11.67
CA ALA A 162 8.70 -31.28 10.88
C ALA A 162 10.14 -31.63 11.30
N LEU A 163 10.86 -30.66 11.86
CA LEU A 163 12.26 -30.82 12.27
C LEU A 163 12.42 -31.30 13.72
N LYS A 164 11.33 -31.42 14.48
CA LYS A 164 11.38 -31.75 15.93
C LYS A 164 12.17 -33.05 16.28
N ASP A 165 12.18 -34.01 15.33
CA ASP A 165 12.86 -35.32 15.49
C ASP A 165 14.27 -35.31 14.84
N GLN A 166 14.75 -34.19 14.31
CA GLN A 166 16.09 -34.01 13.78
C GLN A 166 17.07 -33.60 14.89
N ASP A 167 18.36 -33.77 14.62
CA ASP A 167 19.40 -33.26 15.53
C ASP A 167 19.39 -31.75 15.63
N GLU A 168 19.82 -31.20 16.77
CA GLU A 168 19.79 -29.76 17.06
C GLU A 168 20.58 -28.92 16.04
N ARG A 169 21.62 -29.47 15.43
CA ARG A 169 22.43 -28.75 14.44
C ARG A 169 21.63 -28.56 13.16
N THR A 170 20.97 -29.61 12.67
CA THR A 170 20.09 -29.59 11.50
C THR A 170 18.92 -28.65 11.73
N GLN A 171 18.26 -28.72 12.90
CA GLN A 171 17.18 -27.81 13.27
C GLN A 171 17.64 -26.37 13.20
N ARG A 172 18.74 -26.00 13.83
CA ARG A 172 19.28 -24.63 13.83
C ARG A 172 19.65 -24.14 12.45
N GLN A 173 20.27 -24.98 11.62
CA GLN A 173 20.66 -24.59 10.24
C GLN A 173 19.43 -24.32 9.37
N VAL A 174 18.43 -25.19 9.39
CA VAL A 174 17.22 -25.01 8.58
C VAL A 174 16.41 -23.80 9.04
N LEU A 175 16.21 -23.64 10.36
CA LEU A 175 15.49 -22.49 10.91
C LEU A 175 16.23 -21.16 10.65
N ALA A 176 17.56 -21.16 10.66
CA ALA A 176 18.35 -19.97 10.33
C ALA A 176 18.19 -19.58 8.85
N VAL A 177 18.22 -20.55 7.93
CA VAL A 177 17.99 -20.29 6.50
C VAL A 177 16.55 -19.84 6.24
N MET A 178 15.56 -20.50 6.85
CA MET A 178 14.15 -20.12 6.74
C MET A 178 13.91 -18.73 7.35
N GLY A 179 14.48 -18.45 8.53
CA GLY A 179 14.38 -17.16 9.21
C GLY A 179 15.04 -16.02 8.44
N ALA A 180 16.20 -16.26 7.82
CA ALA A 180 16.87 -15.28 6.96
C ALA A 180 16.03 -15.00 5.70
N GLY A 181 15.50 -16.04 5.05
CA GLY A 181 14.58 -15.88 3.91
C GLY A 181 13.31 -15.13 4.29
N ALA A 182 12.76 -15.42 5.47
CA ALA A 182 11.62 -14.73 6.05
C ALA A 182 11.90 -13.24 6.26
N SER A 183 13.01 -12.91 6.93
CA SER A 183 13.37 -11.53 7.23
C SER A 183 13.60 -10.69 5.97
N LEU A 184 14.21 -11.27 4.93
CA LEU A 184 14.45 -10.59 3.67
C LEU A 184 13.16 -10.39 2.84
N GLY A 185 12.18 -11.30 2.96
CA GLY A 185 10.94 -11.24 2.18
C GLY A 185 9.80 -10.45 2.81
N VAL A 186 9.77 -10.36 4.15
CA VAL A 186 8.59 -9.86 4.91
C VAL A 186 8.83 -8.51 5.57
N MET A 187 10.07 -8.20 5.95
CA MET A 187 10.40 -6.91 6.58
C MET A 187 10.69 -5.79 5.58
N LEU A 188 10.70 -6.11 4.29
CA LEU A 188 10.83 -5.06 3.29
C LEU A 188 9.57 -4.19 3.28
N PRO A 189 9.73 -2.87 3.17
CA PRO A 189 8.64 -1.95 2.85
C PRO A 189 7.90 -2.45 1.60
N TYR A 190 6.81 -1.80 1.19
CA TYR A 190 6.07 -2.19 -0.01
C TYR A 190 7.03 -2.59 -1.13
N SER A 191 6.76 -3.72 -1.79
CA SER A 191 7.65 -4.17 -2.85
C SER A 191 7.70 -3.10 -3.96
N ARG A 192 8.79 -3.04 -4.71
CA ARG A 192 8.89 -2.13 -5.87
C ARG A 192 7.74 -2.31 -6.85
N LEU A 193 7.16 -3.51 -6.90
CA LEU A 193 5.99 -3.81 -7.71
C LEU A 193 4.75 -3.09 -7.16
N HIS A 194 4.50 -3.16 -5.86
CA HIS A 194 3.38 -2.48 -5.21
C HIS A 194 3.48 -0.96 -5.37
N GLU A 195 4.70 -0.41 -5.25
CA GLU A 195 4.93 1.02 -5.45
C GLU A 195 4.62 1.46 -6.89
N SER A 196 5.13 0.71 -7.89
CA SER A 196 4.86 1.02 -9.29
C SER A 196 3.38 0.89 -9.64
N GLU A 197 2.67 -0.07 -9.03
CA GLU A 197 1.23 -0.27 -9.20
C GLU A 197 0.43 0.86 -8.54
N ALA A 198 0.79 1.26 -7.32
CA ALA A 198 0.17 2.38 -6.63
C ALA A 198 0.41 3.71 -7.35
N ASP A 199 1.59 3.90 -7.96
CA ASP A 199 1.89 5.05 -8.81
C ASP A 199 1.00 5.11 -10.05
N GLU A 200 0.84 3.99 -10.76
CA GLU A 200 -0.02 3.93 -11.94
C GLU A 200 -1.47 4.22 -11.58
N LEU A 201 -2.01 3.51 -10.61
CA LEU A 201 -3.39 3.68 -10.15
C LEU A 201 -3.63 5.09 -9.62
N GLY A 202 -2.74 5.58 -8.75
CA GLY A 202 -2.83 6.89 -8.12
C GLY A 202 -2.78 8.03 -9.14
N LEU A 203 -1.91 7.93 -10.15
CA LEU A 203 -1.83 8.94 -11.21
C LEU A 203 -3.10 8.98 -12.06
N MET A 204 -3.67 7.81 -12.42
CA MET A 204 -4.94 7.72 -13.15
C MET A 204 -6.09 8.31 -12.33
N ILE A 205 -6.17 7.99 -11.04
CA ILE A 205 -7.18 8.50 -10.12
C ILE A 205 -7.08 10.02 -9.98
N ALA A 206 -5.88 10.57 -9.75
CA ALA A 206 -5.65 12.00 -9.63
C ALA A 206 -6.02 12.76 -10.94
N ALA A 207 -5.60 12.23 -12.07
CA ALA A 207 -5.93 12.79 -13.37
C ALA A 207 -7.44 12.83 -13.65
N ASN A 208 -8.15 11.73 -13.36
CA ASN A 208 -9.61 11.66 -13.50
C ASN A 208 -10.34 12.56 -12.49
N ALA A 209 -9.74 12.81 -11.33
CA ALA A 209 -10.21 13.82 -10.38
C ALA A 209 -9.99 15.26 -10.87
N GLY A 210 -9.34 15.47 -12.01
CA GLY A 210 -9.07 16.80 -12.60
C GLY A 210 -7.85 17.49 -11.99
N TYR A 211 -6.91 16.75 -11.41
CA TYR A 211 -5.60 17.25 -11.01
C TYR A 211 -4.57 16.95 -12.10
N ASP A 212 -3.66 17.90 -12.33
CA ASP A 212 -2.68 17.80 -13.41
C ASP A 212 -1.63 16.70 -13.09
N PRO A 213 -1.61 15.60 -13.86
CA PRO A 213 -0.70 14.49 -13.60
C PRO A 213 0.78 14.86 -13.81
N ARG A 214 1.08 15.95 -14.54
CA ARG A 214 2.44 16.45 -14.74
C ARG A 214 3.10 16.87 -13.42
N GLY A 215 2.30 17.18 -12.39
CA GLY A 215 2.77 17.47 -11.04
C GLY A 215 3.58 16.33 -10.39
N ALA A 216 3.39 15.07 -10.84
CA ALA A 216 4.11 13.92 -10.31
C ALA A 216 5.63 14.05 -10.44
N VAL A 217 6.13 14.42 -11.61
CA VAL A 217 7.56 14.53 -11.87
C VAL A 217 8.22 15.57 -10.93
N GLY A 218 7.59 16.75 -10.82
CA GLY A 218 8.11 17.80 -9.95
C GLY A 218 8.07 17.43 -8.46
N LEU A 219 7.05 16.69 -8.03
CA LEU A 219 6.96 16.16 -6.66
C LEU A 219 8.12 15.22 -6.34
N TRP A 220 8.36 14.22 -7.20
CA TRP A 220 9.44 13.26 -6.99
C TRP A 220 10.84 13.90 -7.03
N GLN A 221 11.06 14.87 -7.91
CA GLN A 221 12.31 15.63 -7.92
C GLN A 221 12.53 16.42 -6.62
N ARG A 222 11.46 16.91 -5.95
CA ARG A 222 11.57 17.54 -4.63
C ARG A 222 11.87 16.52 -3.55
N MET A 223 11.24 15.34 -3.59
CA MET A 223 11.51 14.26 -2.65
C MET A 223 12.96 13.78 -2.73
N GLU A 224 13.49 13.54 -3.94
CA GLU A 224 14.88 13.13 -4.14
C GLU A 224 15.89 14.15 -3.58
N LYS A 225 15.61 15.45 -3.74
CA LYS A 225 16.50 16.50 -3.23
C LYS A 225 16.59 16.54 -1.70
N GLN A 226 15.56 16.06 -0.99
CA GLN A 226 15.58 16.02 0.47
C GLN A 226 16.42 14.85 1.01
N GLY A 227 16.66 13.80 0.22
CA GLY A 227 17.45 12.61 0.58
C GLY A 227 16.65 11.59 1.40
N GLU A 228 16.99 10.31 1.25
CA GLU A 228 16.28 9.17 1.83
C GLU A 228 16.15 9.23 3.37
N GLY A 229 17.09 9.83 4.08
CA GLY A 229 17.08 9.91 5.56
C GLY A 229 16.17 10.98 6.16
N ARG A 230 15.56 11.83 5.34
CA ARG A 230 14.71 12.96 5.78
C ARG A 230 13.24 12.81 5.42
N LEU A 231 12.86 11.71 4.79
CA LEU A 231 11.48 11.46 4.40
C LEU A 231 11.04 10.10 4.96
N GLU A 232 10.17 10.12 5.96
CA GLU A 232 9.54 8.89 6.46
C GLU A 232 8.78 8.19 5.33
N PHE A 233 8.18 8.96 4.44
CA PHE A 233 7.51 8.47 3.24
C PHE A 233 8.40 7.56 2.38
N LEU A 234 9.67 7.91 2.16
CA LEU A 234 10.57 7.08 1.36
C LEU A 234 11.04 5.80 2.07
N SER A 235 10.96 5.75 3.41
CA SER A 235 11.27 4.54 4.17
C SER A 235 10.17 3.49 4.06
N THR A 236 8.92 3.92 3.95
CA THR A 236 7.74 3.06 3.78
C THR A 236 7.45 2.79 2.29
N HIS A 237 7.80 3.74 1.41
CA HIS A 237 7.59 3.71 -0.04
C HIS A 237 8.93 3.85 -0.78
N PRO A 238 9.73 2.78 -0.87
CA PRO A 238 11.05 2.84 -1.48
C PRO A 238 10.95 3.17 -2.97
N VAL A 239 11.71 4.19 -3.36
CA VAL A 239 11.70 4.72 -4.73
C VAL A 239 12.45 3.76 -5.66
N PRO A 240 11.80 3.20 -6.70
CA PRO A 240 12.54 2.64 -7.82
C PRO A 240 13.30 3.74 -8.54
N GLN A 241 14.55 3.51 -8.89
CA GLN A 241 15.34 4.45 -9.72
C GLN A 241 14.65 4.81 -11.05
N THR A 242 13.73 3.98 -11.50
CA THR A 242 12.94 4.12 -12.73
C THR A 242 11.61 4.84 -12.53
N ARG A 243 11.30 5.37 -11.34
CA ARG A 243 9.96 5.91 -11.03
C ARG A 243 9.56 7.08 -11.94
N ILE A 244 10.49 7.99 -12.20
CA ILE A 244 10.23 9.13 -13.12
C ILE A 244 10.00 8.63 -14.55
N GLU A 245 10.77 7.63 -15.01
CA GLU A 245 10.59 7.01 -16.31
C GLU A 245 9.22 6.31 -16.41
N ASN A 246 8.80 5.62 -15.36
CA ASN A 246 7.49 4.98 -15.28
C ASN A 246 6.36 6.03 -15.37
N PHE A 247 6.46 7.14 -14.64
CA PHE A 247 5.49 8.24 -14.77
C PHE A 247 5.44 8.80 -16.19
N GLN A 248 6.59 8.98 -16.85
CA GLN A 248 6.63 9.44 -18.24
C GLN A 248 5.93 8.46 -19.19
N ALA A 249 6.13 7.16 -18.99
CA ALA A 249 5.49 6.12 -19.82
C ALA A 249 3.95 6.11 -19.69
N ILE A 250 3.41 6.30 -18.48
CA ILE A 250 1.96 6.30 -18.24
C ILE A 250 1.31 7.68 -18.44
N MET A 251 2.11 8.75 -18.54
CA MET A 251 1.62 10.12 -18.68
C MET A 251 0.60 10.32 -19.81
N PRO A 252 0.76 9.76 -21.02
CA PRO A 252 -0.23 9.95 -22.09
C PRO A 252 -1.63 9.44 -21.69
N ARG A 253 -1.73 8.34 -20.94
CA ARG A 253 -3.00 7.80 -20.43
C ARG A 253 -3.61 8.73 -19.38
N ALA A 254 -2.79 9.19 -18.42
CA ALA A 254 -3.22 10.12 -17.38
C ALA A 254 -3.72 11.43 -17.98
N MET A 255 -3.01 11.99 -18.97
CA MET A 255 -3.42 13.21 -19.66
C MET A 255 -4.75 13.09 -20.42
N MET A 256 -5.09 11.89 -20.93
CA MET A 256 -6.42 11.66 -21.53
C MET A 256 -7.53 11.77 -20.47
N LEU A 257 -7.35 11.20 -19.29
CA LEU A 257 -8.30 11.30 -18.18
C LEU A 257 -8.42 12.75 -17.69
N TYR A 258 -7.29 13.42 -17.49
CA TYR A 258 -7.24 14.82 -17.07
C TYR A 258 -8.04 15.73 -18.01
N ARG A 259 -7.84 15.60 -19.34
CA ARG A 259 -8.59 16.38 -20.33
C ARG A 259 -10.10 16.08 -20.32
N ARG A 260 -10.48 14.81 -20.13
CA ARG A 260 -11.89 14.43 -19.98
C ARG A 260 -12.53 15.04 -18.73
N ALA A 261 -11.77 15.22 -17.66
CA ALA A 261 -12.20 15.89 -16.44
C ALA A 261 -12.21 17.43 -16.55
N GLY A 262 -11.93 18.00 -17.72
CA GLY A 262 -11.92 19.44 -17.96
C GLY A 262 -10.57 20.13 -17.77
N GLY A 263 -9.50 19.38 -17.61
CA GLY A 263 -8.12 19.88 -17.55
C GLY A 263 -7.60 20.40 -18.91
N LYS A 264 -6.62 21.30 -18.85
CA LYS A 264 -6.06 21.97 -20.03
C LYS A 264 -4.61 21.54 -20.30
#